data_fccfb6cdb8d962033baead248c5b9ea3
#
_entry.id   fccfb6cdb8d962033baead248c5b9ea3
#
_cell.length_a   1.000
_cell.length_b   1.000
_cell.length_c   1.000
_cell.angle_alpha   90.00
_cell.angle_beta   90.00
_cell.angle_gamma   90.00
#
_symmetry.space_group_name_H-M   'P 1'
#
loop_
_entity.id
_entity.type
_entity.pdbx_description
1 polymer ?
#
loop_
_entity_poly.entity_id
_entity_poly.type
_entity_poly.pdbx_seq_one_letter_code
_entity_poly.pdbx_strand_id
1 'polypeptide(L)'
;MAEEKKTTRKKIQAADKMNKIMADYFHGLNEAATTGKRKVAWCTSVGPAELLRAMDFDVYFPENHSAMLGATRMSTDLIPAANAIGYSPDICSYLTADIGAYLKGITPLVKAYPGIESVPKPDVLVYNTNQCRDVQDWFAWYSKKFDVPSI
;
A
#
# COMPACT_ATOMS: atom_id res chain seq x y z
N MET A 1 -47.74 8.82 -3.74
CA MET A 1 -46.67 8.59 -2.76
C MET A 1 -46.13 7.20 -2.99
N ALA A 2 -44.94 7.06 -3.60
CA ALA A 2 -44.33 5.78 -3.88
C ALA A 2 -43.47 5.37 -2.67
N GLU A 3 -43.79 4.24 -2.05
CA GLU A 3 -42.97 3.65 -0.99
C GLU A 3 -41.62 3.22 -1.54
N GLU A 4 -40.56 3.87 -1.09
CA GLU A 4 -39.17 3.45 -1.32
C GLU A 4 -38.93 2.09 -0.64
N LYS A 5 -38.89 1.00 -1.41
CA LYS A 5 -38.47 -0.31 -0.94
C LYS A 5 -36.99 -0.22 -0.50
N LYS A 6 -36.74 -0.07 0.81
CA LYS A 6 -35.43 -0.30 1.42
C LYS A 6 -34.99 -1.76 1.15
N THR A 7 -34.18 -1.96 0.14
CA THR A 7 -33.48 -3.23 -0.08
C THR A 7 -32.46 -3.43 1.04
N THR A 8 -32.81 -4.20 2.06
CA THR A 8 -31.84 -4.67 3.08
C THR A 8 -30.86 -5.60 2.40
N ARG A 9 -29.65 -5.07 2.08
CA ARG A 9 -28.54 -5.92 1.63
C ARG A 9 -28.23 -6.93 2.74
N LYS A 10 -28.31 -8.23 2.45
CA LYS A 10 -27.85 -9.28 3.36
C LYS A 10 -26.37 -9.04 3.68
N LYS A 11 -26.07 -8.82 4.95
CA LYS A 11 -24.68 -8.61 5.42
C LYS A 11 -23.95 -9.94 5.36
N ILE A 12 -22.85 -10.01 4.62
CA ILE A 12 -22.01 -11.20 4.51
C ILE A 12 -21.13 -11.26 5.76
N GLN A 13 -21.33 -12.25 6.63
CA GLN A 13 -20.57 -12.37 7.89
C GLN A 13 -19.04 -12.46 7.68
N ALA A 14 -18.59 -13.07 6.58
CA ALA A 14 -17.17 -13.12 6.24
C ALA A 14 -16.57 -11.74 6.02
N ALA A 15 -17.35 -10.75 5.51
CA ALA A 15 -16.87 -9.38 5.30
C ALA A 15 -16.47 -8.71 6.61
N ASP A 16 -17.24 -8.91 7.69
CA ASP A 16 -16.90 -8.34 9.00
C ASP A 16 -15.58 -8.92 9.56
N LYS A 17 -15.38 -10.26 9.38
CA LYS A 17 -14.13 -10.92 9.78
C LYS A 17 -12.94 -10.40 8.98
N MET A 18 -13.09 -10.24 7.66
CA MET A 18 -12.04 -9.69 6.79
C MET A 18 -11.70 -8.25 7.16
N ASN A 19 -12.70 -7.41 7.39
CA ASN A 19 -12.49 -6.02 7.82
C ASN A 19 -11.69 -5.95 9.13
N LYS A 20 -12.00 -6.84 10.09
CA LYS A 20 -11.25 -6.91 11.34
C LYS A 20 -9.79 -7.34 11.09
N ILE A 21 -9.55 -8.38 10.30
CA ILE A 21 -8.21 -8.87 9.96
C ILE A 21 -7.39 -7.75 9.29
N MET A 22 -7.99 -7.02 8.35
CA MET A 22 -7.34 -5.90 7.67
C MET A 22 -7.02 -4.74 8.62
N ALA A 23 -7.92 -4.42 9.54
CA ALA A 23 -7.69 -3.40 10.56
C ALA A 23 -6.54 -3.81 11.49
N ASP A 24 -6.58 -5.02 12.02
CA ASP A 24 -5.52 -5.57 12.89
C ASP A 24 -4.15 -5.58 12.16
N TYR A 25 -4.12 -5.94 10.88
CA TYR A 25 -2.93 -5.93 10.04
C TYR A 25 -2.34 -4.53 9.88
N PHE A 26 -3.12 -3.53 9.47
CA PHE A 26 -2.61 -2.19 9.27
C PHE A 26 -2.24 -1.50 10.59
N HIS A 27 -2.97 -1.75 11.67
CA HIS A 27 -2.58 -1.25 13.00
C HIS A 27 -1.28 -1.90 13.49
N GLY A 28 -1.08 -3.20 13.25
CA GLY A 28 0.18 -3.90 13.55
C GLY A 28 1.38 -3.31 12.78
N LEU A 29 1.21 -3.06 11.48
CA LEU A 29 2.22 -2.39 10.65
C LEU A 29 2.55 -0.97 11.17
N ASN A 30 1.52 -0.20 11.53
CA ASN A 30 1.71 1.13 12.08
C ASN A 30 2.44 1.09 13.42
N GLU A 31 2.09 0.15 14.30
CA GLU A 31 2.81 -0.05 15.58
C GLU A 31 4.27 -0.43 15.33
N ALA A 32 4.55 -1.37 14.44
CA ALA A 32 5.92 -1.76 14.09
C ALA A 32 6.74 -0.56 13.59
N ALA A 33 6.20 0.19 12.63
CA ALA A 33 6.88 1.35 12.04
C ALA A 33 7.10 2.51 13.03
N THR A 34 6.19 2.70 13.99
CA THR A 34 6.25 3.82 14.95
C THR A 34 7.08 3.48 16.19
N THR A 35 7.02 2.24 16.65
CA THR A 35 7.74 1.83 17.88
C THR A 35 9.13 1.25 17.61
N GLY A 36 9.39 0.77 16.39
CA GLY A 36 10.63 0.08 16.05
C GLY A 36 10.82 -1.29 16.72
N LYS A 37 9.81 -1.81 17.43
CA LYS A 37 9.87 -3.12 18.10
C LYS A 37 9.99 -4.27 17.11
N ARG A 38 9.38 -4.13 15.95
CA ARG A 38 9.49 -5.07 14.82
C ARG A 38 9.88 -4.30 13.58
N LYS A 39 10.50 -4.99 12.63
CA LYS A 39 10.94 -4.42 11.38
C LYS A 39 9.86 -4.54 10.32
N VAL A 40 9.76 -3.54 9.45
CA VAL A 40 8.81 -3.51 8.34
C VAL A 40 9.56 -3.78 7.03
N ALA A 41 9.13 -4.80 6.32
CA ALA A 41 9.57 -5.04 4.95
C ALA A 41 8.48 -4.60 3.95
N TRP A 42 8.85 -3.81 2.95
CA TRP A 42 8.00 -3.64 1.78
C TRP A 42 8.31 -4.74 0.79
N CYS A 43 7.30 -5.46 0.37
CA CYS A 43 7.43 -6.60 -0.51
C CYS A 43 6.51 -6.48 -1.72
N THR A 44 6.96 -6.94 -2.87
CA THR A 44 6.08 -7.08 -4.04
C THR A 44 5.04 -8.17 -3.78
N SER A 45 3.88 -8.10 -4.44
CA SER A 45 2.76 -9.03 -4.22
C SER A 45 3.11 -10.50 -4.52
N VAL A 46 4.13 -10.75 -5.36
CA VAL A 46 4.64 -12.08 -5.67
C VAL A 46 6.06 -12.30 -5.12
N GLY A 47 6.49 -11.44 -4.20
CA GLY A 47 7.77 -11.58 -3.50
C GLY A 47 7.71 -12.61 -2.37
N PRO A 48 8.82 -12.87 -1.69
CA PRO A 48 8.95 -13.92 -0.68
C PRO A 48 8.37 -13.50 0.70
N ALA A 49 7.08 -13.13 0.74
CA ALA A 49 6.42 -12.62 1.94
C ALA A 49 6.45 -13.63 3.09
N GLU A 50 6.33 -14.93 2.80
CA GLU A 50 6.37 -15.99 3.80
C GLU A 50 7.74 -16.08 4.47
N LEU A 51 8.83 -15.91 3.70
CA LEU A 51 10.17 -15.88 4.24
C LEU A 51 10.38 -14.67 5.16
N LEU A 52 9.91 -13.48 4.73
CA LEU A 52 9.98 -12.27 5.54
C LEU A 52 9.20 -12.43 6.86
N ARG A 53 8.01 -13.03 6.79
CA ARG A 53 7.21 -13.34 7.99
C ARG A 53 7.91 -14.33 8.91
N ALA A 54 8.58 -15.36 8.35
CA ALA A 54 9.38 -16.31 9.12
C ALA A 54 10.61 -15.68 9.78
N MET A 55 11.09 -14.57 9.25
CA MET A 55 12.18 -13.74 9.81
C MET A 55 11.67 -12.63 10.75
N ASP A 56 10.39 -12.69 11.16
CA ASP A 56 9.72 -11.75 12.08
C ASP A 56 9.56 -10.31 11.54
N PHE A 57 9.55 -10.14 10.22
CA PHE A 57 9.16 -8.87 9.63
C PHE A 57 7.63 -8.73 9.55
N ASP A 58 7.14 -7.53 9.78
CA ASP A 58 5.82 -7.13 9.30
C ASP A 58 5.93 -6.72 7.83
N VAL A 59 5.06 -7.30 6.99
CA VAL A 59 5.18 -7.15 5.53
C VAL A 59 4.09 -6.20 5.02
N TYR A 60 4.50 -5.16 4.29
CA TYR A 60 3.63 -4.21 3.61
C TYR A 60 3.77 -4.36 2.09
N PHE A 61 2.66 -4.18 1.37
CA PHE A 61 2.59 -4.35 -0.09
C PHE A 61 2.21 -3.03 -0.77
N PRO A 62 3.16 -2.30 -1.38
CA PRO A 62 2.87 -1.06 -2.13
C PRO A 62 1.88 -1.26 -3.28
N GLU A 63 1.90 -2.42 -3.95
CA GLU A 63 0.95 -2.75 -5.02
C GLU A 63 -0.50 -2.78 -4.51
N ASN A 64 -0.73 -3.31 -3.31
CA ASN A 64 -2.05 -3.32 -2.68
C ASN A 64 -2.49 -1.90 -2.28
N HIS A 65 -1.57 -1.05 -1.84
CA HIS A 65 -1.85 0.36 -1.59
C HIS A 65 -2.28 1.08 -2.87
N SER A 66 -1.57 0.85 -3.97
CA SER A 66 -1.96 1.39 -5.28
C SER A 66 -3.33 0.91 -5.73
N ALA A 67 -3.66 -0.37 -5.47
CA ALA A 67 -5.01 -0.87 -5.73
C ALA A 67 -6.08 -0.14 -4.92
N MET A 68 -5.78 0.20 -3.64
CA MET A 68 -6.67 1.02 -2.82
C MET A 68 -6.82 2.45 -3.36
N LEU A 69 -5.74 3.08 -3.85
CA LEU A 69 -5.79 4.38 -4.51
C LEU A 69 -6.70 4.35 -5.75
N GLY A 70 -6.60 3.30 -6.55
CA GLY A 70 -7.47 3.08 -7.70
C GLY A 70 -8.94 2.86 -7.31
N ALA A 71 -9.20 1.99 -6.35
CA ALA A 71 -10.54 1.68 -5.85
C ALA A 71 -11.25 2.91 -5.24
N THR A 72 -10.49 3.80 -4.61
CA THR A 72 -10.99 5.06 -4.04
C THR A 72 -11.01 6.22 -5.04
N ARG A 73 -10.63 5.98 -6.31
CA ARG A 73 -10.57 6.95 -7.42
C ARG A 73 -9.61 8.13 -7.15
N MET A 74 -8.60 7.92 -6.35
CA MET A 74 -7.58 8.95 -6.02
C MET A 74 -6.47 9.01 -7.07
N SER A 75 -6.22 7.94 -7.83
CA SER A 75 -5.08 7.81 -8.75
C SER A 75 -5.00 8.94 -9.78
N THR A 76 -6.14 9.38 -10.32
CA THR A 76 -6.18 10.45 -11.33
C THR A 76 -5.54 11.76 -10.84
N ASP A 77 -5.72 12.08 -9.57
CA ASP A 77 -5.18 13.32 -8.97
C ASP A 77 -3.73 13.15 -8.49
N LEU A 78 -3.27 11.91 -8.34
CA LEU A 78 -1.95 11.58 -7.79
C LEU A 78 -0.90 11.35 -8.89
N ILE A 79 -1.26 10.65 -9.97
CA ILE A 79 -0.37 10.36 -11.10
C ILE A 79 0.37 11.60 -11.64
N PRO A 80 -0.27 12.79 -11.81
CA PRO A 80 0.43 13.97 -12.29
C PRO A 80 1.62 14.41 -11.43
N ALA A 81 1.62 14.11 -10.13
CA ALA A 81 2.75 14.43 -9.26
C ALA A 81 3.99 13.56 -9.58
N ALA A 82 3.79 12.29 -9.92
CA ALA A 82 4.87 11.42 -10.38
C ALA A 82 5.37 11.83 -11.76
N ASN A 83 4.47 12.22 -12.68
CA ASN A 83 4.86 12.72 -13.98
C ASN A 83 5.72 14.00 -13.88
N ALA A 84 5.42 14.89 -12.94
CA ALA A 84 6.16 16.11 -12.71
C ALA A 84 7.63 15.90 -12.31
N ILE A 85 7.96 14.72 -11.74
CA ILE A 85 9.34 14.35 -11.40
C ILE A 85 10.02 13.45 -12.45
N GLY A 86 9.39 13.29 -13.63
CA GLY A 86 10.00 12.64 -14.79
C GLY A 86 9.46 11.25 -15.14
N TYR A 87 8.46 10.72 -14.43
CA TYR A 87 7.83 9.48 -14.83
C TYR A 87 6.92 9.69 -16.05
N SER A 88 7.01 8.76 -17.01
CA SER A 88 6.13 8.78 -18.19
C SER A 88 4.67 8.52 -17.80
N PRO A 89 3.69 9.17 -18.43
CA PRO A 89 2.27 8.84 -18.26
C PRO A 89 1.90 7.46 -18.84
N ASP A 90 2.77 6.87 -19.67
CA ASP A 90 2.51 5.62 -20.38
C ASP A 90 3.02 4.37 -19.64
N ILE A 91 3.61 4.52 -18.47
CA ILE A 91 4.07 3.41 -17.61
C ILE A 91 2.98 2.99 -16.63
N CYS A 92 3.29 2.00 -15.80
CA CYS A 92 2.38 1.42 -14.83
C CYS A 92 1.71 2.49 -13.94
N SER A 93 0.39 2.57 -13.99
CA SER A 93 -0.40 3.52 -13.17
C SER A 93 -0.36 3.20 -11.67
N TYR A 94 -0.06 1.96 -11.28
CA TYR A 94 0.15 1.61 -9.87
C TYR A 94 1.39 2.31 -9.33
N LEU A 95 2.52 2.20 -10.05
CA LEU A 95 3.76 2.87 -9.70
C LEU A 95 3.56 4.40 -9.59
N THR A 96 3.01 5.00 -10.63
CA THR A 96 2.86 6.47 -10.69
C THR A 96 1.86 7.00 -9.67
N ALA A 97 0.76 6.27 -9.40
CA ALA A 97 -0.21 6.66 -8.37
C ALA A 97 0.40 6.58 -6.96
N ASP A 98 1.14 5.52 -6.65
CA ASP A 98 1.73 5.32 -5.33
C ASP A 98 2.86 6.32 -5.04
N ILE A 99 3.76 6.54 -6.01
CA ILE A 99 4.78 7.60 -5.91
C ILE A 99 4.11 8.97 -5.77
N GLY A 100 3.07 9.24 -6.54
CA GLY A 100 2.30 10.48 -6.44
C GLY A 100 1.65 10.67 -5.07
N ALA A 101 1.12 9.59 -4.50
CA ALA A 101 0.56 9.57 -3.14
C ALA A 101 1.63 9.91 -2.09
N TYR A 102 2.80 9.28 -2.20
CA TYR A 102 3.95 9.58 -1.34
C TYR A 102 4.37 11.04 -1.43
N LEU A 103 4.53 11.57 -2.65
CA LEU A 103 4.95 12.97 -2.88
C LEU A 103 3.96 13.99 -2.30
N LYS A 104 2.67 13.66 -2.31
CA LYS A 104 1.61 14.52 -1.75
C LYS A 104 1.32 14.25 -0.26
N GLY A 105 1.92 13.23 0.35
CA GLY A 105 1.64 12.82 1.72
C GLY A 105 0.19 12.34 1.90
N ILE A 106 -0.38 11.68 0.90
CA ILE A 106 -1.79 11.25 0.89
C ILE A 106 -1.85 9.73 0.85
N THR A 107 -2.68 9.15 1.72
CA THR A 107 -2.97 7.72 1.70
C THR A 107 -4.42 7.45 2.09
N PRO A 108 -5.11 6.48 1.46
CA PRO A 108 -6.44 6.08 1.85
C PRO A 108 -6.50 5.40 3.22
N LEU A 109 -5.35 4.96 3.77
CA LEU A 109 -5.26 4.31 5.09
C LEU A 109 -5.77 5.21 6.21
N VAL A 110 -5.50 6.53 6.14
CA VAL A 110 -5.96 7.53 7.12
C VAL A 110 -7.47 7.50 7.30
N LYS A 111 -8.22 7.37 6.20
CA LYS A 111 -9.68 7.30 6.23
C LYS A 111 -10.21 5.92 6.57
N ALA A 112 -9.50 4.88 6.13
CA ALA A 112 -9.94 3.50 6.29
C ALA A 112 -9.68 2.95 7.71
N TYR A 113 -8.59 3.39 8.35
CA TYR A 113 -8.11 2.86 9.63
C TYR A 113 -7.76 4.00 10.59
N PRO A 114 -8.69 4.42 11.47
CA PRO A 114 -8.47 5.52 12.42
C PRO A 114 -7.21 5.31 13.26
N GLY A 115 -6.40 6.36 13.42
CA GLY A 115 -5.13 6.32 14.15
C GLY A 115 -3.90 5.99 13.28
N ILE A 116 -4.10 5.72 11.98
CA ILE A 116 -3.00 5.62 11.01
C ILE A 116 -2.89 6.94 10.27
N GLU A 117 -1.71 7.54 10.28
CA GLU A 117 -1.47 8.86 9.67
C GLU A 117 -0.73 8.78 8.32
N SER A 118 0.01 7.70 8.08
CA SER A 118 0.82 7.51 6.88
C SER A 118 0.97 6.03 6.53
N VAL A 119 1.56 5.72 5.39
CA VAL A 119 2.05 4.38 5.08
C VAL A 119 3.20 4.00 6.04
N PRO A 120 3.32 2.73 6.46
CA PRO A 120 4.37 2.30 7.37
C PRO A 120 5.75 2.46 6.70
N LYS A 121 6.69 3.14 7.35
CA LYS A 121 8.04 3.31 6.82
C LYS A 121 8.77 1.96 6.75
N PRO A 122 9.43 1.62 5.64
CA PRO A 122 10.18 0.37 5.51
C PRO A 122 11.53 0.41 6.21
N ASP A 123 12.00 -0.76 6.64
CA ASP A 123 13.40 -1.03 7.00
C ASP A 123 14.16 -1.73 5.86
N VAL A 124 13.42 -2.41 4.97
CA VAL A 124 13.97 -3.09 3.79
C VAL A 124 12.90 -3.17 2.69
N LEU A 125 13.36 -3.17 1.45
CA LEU A 125 12.53 -3.35 0.26
C LEU A 125 12.91 -4.67 -0.41
N VAL A 126 11.92 -5.52 -0.70
CA VAL A 126 12.16 -6.84 -1.28
C VAL A 126 11.29 -7.05 -2.50
N TYR A 127 11.93 -7.33 -3.63
CA TYR A 127 11.25 -7.61 -4.89
C TYR A 127 11.89 -8.79 -5.60
N ASN A 128 11.20 -9.35 -6.58
CA ASN A 128 11.78 -10.36 -7.44
C ASN A 128 11.96 -9.83 -8.87
N THR A 129 12.92 -10.39 -9.59
CA THR A 129 13.31 -9.95 -10.94
C THR A 129 12.46 -10.60 -12.04
N ASN A 130 11.54 -11.50 -11.71
CA ASN A 130 10.61 -12.10 -12.67
C ASN A 130 9.34 -11.27 -12.89
N GLN A 131 9.18 -10.15 -12.17
CA GLN A 131 8.14 -9.16 -12.42
C GLN A 131 8.56 -8.15 -13.50
N CYS A 132 7.65 -7.24 -13.84
CA CYS A 132 7.92 -6.18 -14.81
C CYS A 132 9.04 -5.22 -14.34
N ARG A 133 9.66 -4.53 -15.28
CA ARG A 133 10.71 -3.56 -15.00
C ARG A 133 10.23 -2.41 -14.11
N ASP A 134 8.97 -2.00 -14.28
CA ASP A 134 8.39 -0.92 -13.50
C ASP A 134 8.42 -1.18 -11.99
N VAL A 135 8.21 -2.44 -11.56
CA VAL A 135 8.30 -2.81 -10.14
C VAL A 135 9.73 -2.61 -9.62
N GLN A 136 10.75 -3.00 -10.39
CA GLN A 136 12.15 -2.83 -9.99
C GLN A 136 12.50 -1.34 -9.84
N ASP A 137 12.08 -0.51 -10.80
CA ASP A 137 12.33 0.93 -10.77
C ASP A 137 11.56 1.62 -9.63
N TRP A 138 10.34 1.17 -9.34
CA TRP A 138 9.52 1.62 -8.22
C TRP A 138 10.20 1.38 -6.87
N PHE A 139 10.66 0.14 -6.64
CA PHE A 139 11.36 -0.23 -5.40
C PHE A 139 12.73 0.45 -5.29
N ALA A 140 13.47 0.60 -6.39
CA ALA A 140 14.72 1.35 -6.41
C ALA A 140 14.52 2.84 -6.06
N TRP A 141 13.40 3.44 -6.49
CA TRP A 141 13.07 4.81 -6.13
C TRP A 141 12.82 4.94 -4.62
N TYR A 142 12.04 4.04 -4.03
CA TYR A 142 11.79 4.06 -2.59
C TYR A 142 13.03 3.73 -1.75
N SER A 143 13.89 2.82 -2.21
CA SER A 143 15.18 2.55 -1.56
C SER A 143 15.99 3.82 -1.37
N LYS A 144 16.10 4.64 -2.43
CA LYS A 144 16.77 5.94 -2.37
C LYS A 144 16.04 6.96 -1.47
N LYS A 145 14.70 6.94 -1.47
CA LYS A 145 13.90 7.91 -0.70
C LYS A 145 13.94 7.65 0.80
N PHE A 146 13.94 6.40 1.20
CA PHE A 146 13.96 6.01 2.60
C PHE A 146 15.37 5.75 3.13
N ASP A 147 16.38 5.72 2.24
CA ASP A 147 17.76 5.33 2.55
C ASP A 147 17.81 3.94 3.23
N VAL A 148 17.17 2.96 2.60
CA VAL A 148 17.07 1.58 3.07
C VAL A 148 17.50 0.60 1.98
N PRO A 149 18.03 -0.59 2.36
CA PRO A 149 18.44 -1.59 1.39
C PRO A 149 17.25 -2.11 0.57
N SER A 150 17.54 -2.45 -0.71
CA SER A 150 16.63 -3.22 -1.56
C SER A 150 17.31 -4.52 -2.00
N ILE A 151 16.58 -5.62 -1.94
CA ILE A 151 17.05 -6.99 -2.19
C ILE A 151 16.17 -7.64 -3.25
#